data_272ad2c427247da4e7b1baa45ce24680
#
_entry.id   272ad2c427247da4e7b1baa45ce24680
#
_cell.length_a   1.000
_cell.length_b   1.000
_cell.length_c   1.000
_cell.angle_alpha   90.00
_cell.angle_beta   90.00
_cell.angle_gamma   90.00
#
_symmetry.space_group_name_H-M   'P 1'
#
loop_
_entity.id
_entity.type
_entity.pdbx_description
1 polymer ?
#
loop_
_entity_poly.entity_id
_entity_poly.type
_entity_poly.pdbx_seq_one_letter_code
_entity_poly.pdbx_strand_id
1 'polypeptide(L)'
;MRALVVSIWVFINLVFFGMCGYMYLLWSQYWMYIEKDTETTTNTYDQQIYYYNRGYPMNETLFRIQNNTESKSRIKHAAKDAANITIIRNSKPRFPNVQGSDFPIDTDRYVCMKNDTAKACDNKTQQYKERLLKELKRVFLDESNVLKPGQENYYNVVYKGPKENYMEKTPKQILCELKNVELTTLKRSDIKHDLYGLRSYIPKRDLFENNKFNSCAIISSAGSSTKSSNGKLIDSYNLVLRFNNAPTKGFENDVGKRTTLRILNSQVMSKDEFKFLNSKMFRNITILAWDPTNYTASLEDWLAHPEFNLFPNYIEYRKNFPRAKIYIVNPRTIWKVWDYLQRNAPNRLRRNPPSSGFVGLVFLLSHCDFVDFFEYVPSVRITKRCHYYEPEDNASCTFGVWHPLSAEKLLTYYVNVASDSDVFQTGFVRVPGFNKLQC
;
A
#
# COMPACT_ATOMS: atom_id res chain seq x y z
N MET A 1 -7.42 -61.92 44.65
CA MET A 1 -7.97 -60.60 44.40
C MET A 1 -6.92 -59.51 44.16
N ARG A 2 -5.91 -59.33 45.02
CA ARG A 2 -4.91 -58.25 44.84
C ARG A 2 -4.11 -58.34 43.54
N ALA A 3 -3.71 -59.53 43.07
CA ALA A 3 -2.96 -59.70 41.83
C ALA A 3 -3.81 -59.29 40.60
N LEU A 4 -5.11 -59.59 40.58
CA LEU A 4 -6.01 -59.25 39.49
C LEU A 4 -6.23 -57.74 39.38
N VAL A 5 -6.33 -57.02 40.51
CA VAL A 5 -6.48 -55.57 40.55
C VAL A 5 -5.23 -54.87 40.03
N VAL A 6 -4.05 -55.35 40.39
CA VAL A 6 -2.77 -54.83 39.90
C VAL A 6 -2.63 -55.07 38.39
N SER A 7 -3.00 -56.23 37.87
CA SER A 7 -2.96 -56.51 36.44
C SER A 7 -3.90 -55.61 35.63
N ILE A 8 -5.10 -55.40 36.10
CA ILE A 8 -6.07 -54.48 35.48
C ILE A 8 -5.54 -53.03 35.51
N TRP A 9 -4.99 -52.61 36.62
CA TRP A 9 -4.41 -51.28 36.74
C TRP A 9 -3.23 -51.05 35.77
N VAL A 10 -2.32 -52.01 35.66
CA VAL A 10 -1.18 -51.98 34.69
C VAL A 10 -1.74 -51.92 33.27
N PHE A 11 -2.74 -52.75 32.92
CA PHE A 11 -3.30 -52.75 31.60
C PHE A 11 -3.96 -51.41 31.22
N ILE A 12 -4.71 -50.79 32.13
CA ILE A 12 -5.35 -49.49 31.91
C ILE A 12 -4.26 -48.41 31.65
N ASN A 13 -3.18 -48.41 32.42
CA ASN A 13 -2.10 -47.44 32.22
C ASN A 13 -1.38 -47.67 30.88
N LEU A 14 -1.14 -48.91 30.46
CA LEU A 14 -0.53 -49.18 29.17
C LEU A 14 -1.40 -48.72 28.00
N VAL A 15 -2.72 -48.93 28.08
CA VAL A 15 -3.66 -48.44 27.07
C VAL A 15 -3.69 -46.90 27.06
N PHE A 16 -3.71 -46.26 28.25
CA PHE A 16 -3.69 -44.78 28.36
C PHE A 16 -2.41 -44.16 27.76
N PHE A 17 -1.23 -44.70 28.11
CA PHE A 17 0.00 -44.22 27.53
C PHE A 17 0.13 -44.52 26.03
N GLY A 18 -0.40 -45.64 25.56
CA GLY A 18 -0.49 -45.94 24.13
C GLY A 18 -1.34 -44.92 23.38
N MET A 19 -2.50 -44.57 23.92
CA MET A 19 -3.39 -43.53 23.34
C MET A 19 -2.71 -42.15 23.35
N CYS A 20 -2.09 -41.78 24.46
CA CYS A 20 -1.33 -40.50 24.53
C CYS A 20 -0.19 -40.44 23.50
N GLY A 21 0.56 -41.53 23.35
CA GLY A 21 1.61 -41.64 22.34
C GLY A 21 1.07 -41.52 20.92
N TYR A 22 -0.04 -42.20 20.64
CA TYR A 22 -0.69 -42.13 19.33
C TYR A 22 -1.22 -40.70 19.03
N MET A 23 -1.87 -40.05 19.99
CA MET A 23 -2.32 -38.67 19.85
C MET A 23 -1.17 -37.70 19.65
N TYR A 24 -0.04 -37.91 20.34
CA TYR A 24 1.18 -37.11 20.13
C TYR A 24 1.76 -37.29 18.72
N LEU A 25 1.79 -38.50 18.19
CA LEU A 25 2.25 -38.79 16.82
C LEU A 25 1.34 -38.13 15.77
N LEU A 26 0.01 -38.24 15.95
CA LEU A 26 -0.96 -37.55 15.06
C LEU A 26 -0.78 -36.03 15.11
N TRP A 27 -0.62 -35.48 16.30
CA TRP A 27 -0.39 -34.05 16.49
C TRP A 27 0.94 -33.60 15.87
N SER A 28 2.01 -34.36 16.05
CA SER A 28 3.32 -34.10 15.43
C SER A 28 3.26 -34.19 13.90
N GLN A 29 2.56 -35.20 13.32
CA GLN A 29 2.38 -35.30 11.88
C GLN A 29 1.52 -34.15 11.32
N TYR A 30 0.48 -33.73 12.06
CA TYR A 30 -0.35 -32.62 11.69
C TYR A 30 0.46 -31.30 11.64
N TRP A 31 1.33 -31.08 12.63
CA TRP A 31 2.22 -29.90 12.64
C TRP A 31 3.26 -29.94 11.51
N MET A 32 3.88 -31.07 11.25
CA MET A 32 4.80 -31.23 10.10
C MET A 32 4.10 -31.01 8.75
N TYR A 33 2.85 -31.40 8.63
CA TYR A 33 2.05 -31.16 7.43
C TYR A 33 1.77 -29.66 7.25
N ILE A 34 1.35 -28.97 8.30
CA ILE A 34 1.13 -27.52 8.27
C ILE A 34 2.43 -26.75 8.00
N GLU A 35 3.54 -27.15 8.60
CA GLU A 35 4.82 -26.49 8.42
C GLU A 35 5.33 -26.66 6.98
N LYS A 36 5.11 -27.81 6.38
CA LYS A 36 5.46 -28.08 4.97
C LYS A 36 4.58 -27.30 3.98
N ASP A 37 3.29 -27.17 4.25
CA ASP A 37 2.38 -26.33 3.44
C ASP A 37 2.68 -24.83 3.57
N THR A 38 3.09 -24.38 4.76
CA THR A 38 3.50 -22.99 4.98
C THR A 38 4.85 -22.67 4.34
N GLU A 39 5.84 -23.56 4.36
CA GLU A 39 7.12 -23.33 3.68
C GLU A 39 6.97 -23.30 2.16
N THR A 40 6.13 -24.16 1.57
CA THR A 40 5.90 -24.18 0.12
C THR A 40 5.14 -22.93 -0.35
N THR A 41 4.21 -22.42 0.45
CA THR A 41 3.44 -21.20 0.13
C THR A 41 4.24 -19.91 0.35
N THR A 42 5.07 -19.82 1.39
CA THR A 42 5.91 -18.65 1.65
C THR A 42 7.00 -18.46 0.62
N ASN A 43 7.73 -19.52 0.25
CA ASN A 43 8.81 -19.42 -0.74
C ASN A 43 8.31 -18.99 -2.13
N THR A 44 7.11 -19.43 -2.54
CA THR A 44 6.53 -19.04 -3.84
C THR A 44 6.02 -17.58 -3.81
N TYR A 45 5.51 -17.14 -2.67
CA TYR A 45 4.98 -15.80 -2.48
C TYR A 45 6.10 -14.75 -2.40
N ASP A 46 7.17 -15.04 -1.65
CA ASP A 46 8.33 -14.15 -1.51
C ASP A 46 9.09 -13.99 -2.81
N GLN A 47 9.23 -15.06 -3.61
CA GLN A 47 9.82 -14.97 -4.94
C GLN A 47 8.97 -14.14 -5.90
N GLN A 48 7.64 -14.24 -5.86
CA GLN A 48 6.76 -13.47 -6.75
C GLN A 48 6.75 -11.98 -6.38
N ILE A 49 6.74 -11.62 -5.09
CA ILE A 49 6.86 -10.23 -4.65
C ILE A 49 8.25 -9.69 -5.00
N TYR A 50 9.30 -10.48 -4.83
CA TYR A 50 10.67 -10.13 -5.20
C TYR A 50 10.78 -9.80 -6.69
N TYR A 51 10.22 -10.63 -7.58
CA TYR A 51 10.22 -10.40 -9.03
C TYR A 51 9.32 -9.24 -9.44
N TYR A 52 8.15 -9.09 -8.81
CA TYR A 52 7.23 -7.99 -9.08
C TYR A 52 7.83 -6.62 -8.69
N ASN A 53 8.56 -6.57 -7.59
CA ASN A 53 9.10 -5.31 -7.06
C ASN A 53 10.48 -4.93 -7.60
N ARG A 54 11.32 -5.89 -8.01
CA ARG A 54 12.65 -5.58 -8.56
C ARG A 54 12.70 -5.37 -10.07
N GLY A 55 11.62 -5.66 -10.79
CA GLY A 55 11.55 -5.37 -12.24
C GLY A 55 12.69 -5.99 -13.05
N TYR A 56 13.17 -7.19 -12.66
CA TYR A 56 14.14 -7.89 -13.44
C TYR A 56 13.54 -8.27 -14.80
N PRO A 57 14.12 -7.82 -15.93
CA PRO A 57 13.61 -8.23 -17.23
C PRO A 57 13.86 -9.71 -17.41
N MET A 58 12.79 -10.47 -17.62
CA MET A 58 12.83 -11.91 -17.94
C MET A 58 13.61 -12.23 -19.24
N ASN A 59 14.22 -11.25 -19.90
CA ASN A 59 14.79 -11.40 -21.24
C ASN A 59 16.33 -11.47 -21.31
N GLU A 60 17.07 -11.11 -20.28
CA GLU A 60 18.54 -11.14 -20.38
C GLU A 60 19.15 -12.54 -20.36
N THR A 61 18.51 -13.51 -19.73
CA THR A 61 18.99 -14.90 -19.68
C THR A 61 18.79 -15.62 -21.01
N LEU A 62 17.83 -15.22 -21.82
CA LEU A 62 17.57 -15.81 -23.14
C LEU A 62 18.52 -15.25 -24.23
N PHE A 63 18.98 -14.01 -24.12
CA PHE A 63 19.89 -13.42 -25.11
C PHE A 63 21.35 -13.93 -24.99
N ARG A 64 21.80 -14.39 -23.83
CA ARG A 64 23.12 -14.98 -23.64
C ARG A 64 23.24 -16.44 -24.13
N ILE A 65 22.12 -17.14 -24.32
CA ILE A 65 22.10 -18.54 -24.80
C ILE A 65 22.18 -18.62 -26.34
N GLN A 66 21.85 -17.57 -27.05
CA GLN A 66 21.85 -17.56 -28.53
C GLN A 66 23.25 -17.36 -29.18
N ASN A 67 24.27 -17.00 -28.40
CA ASN A 67 25.61 -16.73 -28.94
C ASN A 67 26.69 -17.79 -28.64
N ASN A 68 26.30 -18.95 -28.08
CA ASN A 68 27.23 -20.06 -27.91
C ASN A 68 26.74 -21.31 -28.70
N THR A 69 27.37 -21.51 -29.85
CA THR A 69 27.16 -22.62 -30.79
C THR A 69 27.82 -23.92 -30.35
N GLU A 70 27.63 -24.35 -29.09
CA GLU A 70 28.03 -25.70 -28.68
C GLU A 70 26.99 -26.35 -27.75
N SER A 71 26.34 -27.36 -28.30
CA SER A 71 25.62 -28.51 -27.76
C SER A 71 24.11 -28.53 -28.01
N LYS A 72 23.75 -29.14 -29.13
CA LYS A 72 22.36 -29.53 -29.49
C LYS A 72 21.67 -30.48 -28.48
N SER A 73 22.39 -31.05 -27.53
CA SER A 73 21.81 -31.94 -26.49
C SER A 73 21.23 -31.20 -25.28
N ARG A 74 21.74 -30.02 -24.93
CA ARG A 74 21.24 -29.21 -23.82
C ARG A 74 19.99 -28.43 -24.19
N ILE A 75 19.74 -28.15 -25.47
CA ILE A 75 18.57 -27.40 -25.96
C ILE A 75 17.27 -28.20 -25.77
N LYS A 76 17.31 -29.54 -25.83
CA LYS A 76 16.10 -30.35 -25.60
C LYS A 76 15.65 -30.40 -24.14
N HIS A 77 16.55 -30.29 -23.17
CA HIS A 77 16.18 -30.17 -21.76
C HIS A 77 15.68 -28.75 -21.39
N ALA A 78 16.33 -27.71 -21.90
CA ALA A 78 15.90 -26.34 -21.70
C ALA A 78 14.54 -26.06 -22.36
N ALA A 79 14.21 -26.70 -23.49
CA ALA A 79 12.90 -26.58 -24.12
C ALA A 79 11.79 -27.29 -23.34
N LYS A 80 12.10 -28.38 -22.61
CA LYS A 80 11.12 -29.02 -21.71
C LYS A 80 10.84 -28.18 -20.47
N ASP A 81 11.84 -27.54 -19.91
CA ASP A 81 11.68 -26.63 -18.75
C ASP A 81 10.95 -25.35 -19.16
N ALA A 82 11.20 -24.83 -20.37
CA ALA A 82 10.47 -23.69 -20.92
C ALA A 82 8.98 -24.02 -21.22
N ALA A 83 8.67 -25.26 -21.65
CA ALA A 83 7.30 -25.71 -21.84
C ALA A 83 6.54 -25.83 -20.50
N ASN A 84 7.21 -26.30 -19.43
CA ASN A 84 6.63 -26.33 -18.08
C ASN A 84 6.41 -24.92 -17.51
N ILE A 85 7.31 -23.96 -17.79
CA ILE A 85 7.13 -22.54 -17.41
C ILE A 85 5.95 -21.90 -18.14
N THR A 86 5.67 -22.32 -19.39
CA THR A 86 4.52 -21.79 -20.16
C THR A 86 3.18 -22.32 -19.64
N ILE A 87 3.14 -23.51 -19.05
CA ILE A 87 1.94 -24.07 -18.40
C ILE A 87 1.63 -23.34 -17.07
N ILE A 88 2.68 -22.89 -16.35
CA ILE A 88 2.50 -22.06 -15.14
C ILE A 88 2.00 -20.64 -15.48
N ARG A 89 2.26 -20.13 -16.70
CA ARG A 89 1.74 -18.83 -17.17
C ARG A 89 0.22 -18.75 -17.30
N ASN A 90 -0.47 -19.87 -17.41
CA ASN A 90 -1.93 -19.93 -17.53
C ASN A 90 -2.65 -20.26 -16.22
N SER A 91 -1.94 -20.59 -15.15
CA SER A 91 -2.52 -20.62 -13.81
C SER A 91 -2.55 -19.18 -13.29
N LYS A 92 -3.73 -18.55 -13.24
CA LYS A 92 -3.95 -17.30 -12.51
C LYS A 92 -3.26 -17.44 -11.14
N PRO A 93 -2.38 -16.51 -10.73
CA PRO A 93 -1.79 -16.58 -9.42
C PRO A 93 -2.94 -16.64 -8.41
N ARG A 94 -3.10 -17.76 -7.74
CA ARG A 94 -3.95 -17.86 -6.55
C ARG A 94 -3.17 -17.11 -5.48
N PHE A 95 -3.45 -15.82 -5.33
CA PHE A 95 -3.08 -15.15 -4.09
C PHE A 95 -3.65 -15.99 -2.95
N PRO A 96 -2.88 -16.27 -1.89
CA PRO A 96 -3.46 -16.91 -0.73
C PRO A 96 -4.68 -16.07 -0.36
N ASN A 97 -5.85 -16.70 -0.32
CA ASN A 97 -6.98 -16.07 0.32
C ASN A 97 -6.43 -15.58 1.65
N VAL A 98 -6.53 -14.27 1.91
CA VAL A 98 -6.44 -13.76 3.27
C VAL A 98 -7.54 -14.55 3.98
N GLN A 99 -7.13 -15.63 4.64
CA GLN A 99 -8.04 -16.62 5.19
C GLN A 99 -9.04 -15.86 6.05
N GLY A 100 -10.31 -15.86 5.66
CA GLY A 100 -11.39 -15.31 6.45
C GLY A 100 -11.77 -13.86 6.16
N SER A 101 -11.43 -13.24 5.03
CA SER A 101 -12.13 -12.02 4.64
C SER A 101 -13.46 -12.38 4.00
N ASP A 102 -14.42 -12.76 4.85
CA ASP A 102 -15.84 -12.81 4.51
C ASP A 102 -16.45 -11.41 4.40
N PHE A 103 -15.63 -10.41 4.02
CA PHE A 103 -16.19 -9.11 3.71
C PHE A 103 -17.01 -9.30 2.41
N PRO A 104 -18.33 -9.39 2.51
CA PRO A 104 -19.13 -9.66 1.34
C PRO A 104 -19.05 -8.44 0.45
N ILE A 105 -18.76 -8.71 -0.78
CA ILE A 105 -18.71 -7.74 -1.86
C ILE A 105 -20.12 -7.33 -2.31
N ASP A 106 -21.14 -8.03 -1.83
CA ASP A 106 -22.53 -7.59 -1.98
C ASP A 106 -22.83 -6.46 -0.98
N THR A 107 -22.46 -5.26 -1.39
CA THR A 107 -22.71 -4.04 -0.63
C THR A 107 -23.93 -3.26 -1.11
N ASP A 108 -24.61 -3.70 -2.17
CA ASP A 108 -25.77 -3.01 -2.76
C ASP A 108 -26.87 -2.78 -1.72
N ARG A 109 -27.05 -3.69 -0.78
CA ARG A 109 -28.00 -3.57 0.33
C ARG A 109 -27.73 -2.37 1.27
N TYR A 110 -26.51 -1.84 1.28
CA TYR A 110 -26.14 -0.70 2.14
C TYR A 110 -26.20 0.64 1.39
N VAL A 111 -26.42 0.61 0.07
CA VAL A 111 -26.56 1.84 -0.73
C VAL A 111 -27.88 2.51 -0.37
N CYS A 112 -27.84 3.81 -0.09
CA CYS A 112 -29.03 4.64 0.09
C CYS A 112 -29.72 4.85 -1.27
N MET A 113 -30.95 4.45 -1.37
CA MET A 113 -31.78 4.63 -2.55
C MET A 113 -32.60 5.90 -2.48
N LYS A 114 -33.02 6.45 -3.61
CA LYS A 114 -33.83 7.69 -3.66
C LYS A 114 -35.14 7.60 -2.85
N ASN A 115 -35.68 6.41 -2.68
CA ASN A 115 -36.93 6.16 -1.94
C ASN A 115 -36.70 5.80 -0.47
N ASP A 116 -35.47 5.73 0.00
CA ASP A 116 -35.18 5.46 1.41
C ASP A 116 -35.54 6.72 2.23
N THR A 117 -36.13 6.49 3.40
CA THR A 117 -36.25 7.54 4.41
C THR A 117 -34.87 7.86 4.99
N ALA A 118 -34.66 9.05 5.52
CA ALA A 118 -33.40 9.43 6.18
C ALA A 118 -32.96 8.40 7.22
N LYS A 119 -33.89 7.95 8.07
CA LYS A 119 -33.66 6.91 9.09
C LYS A 119 -33.22 5.58 8.49
N ALA A 120 -33.82 5.17 7.35
CA ALA A 120 -33.43 3.92 6.68
C ALA A 120 -32.02 4.02 6.09
N CYS A 121 -31.69 5.17 5.49
CA CYS A 121 -30.34 5.44 4.96
C CYS A 121 -29.29 5.48 6.09
N ASP A 122 -29.57 6.14 7.20
CA ASP A 122 -28.69 6.18 8.37
C ASP A 122 -28.43 4.77 8.92
N ASN A 123 -29.44 3.94 9.03
CA ASN A 123 -29.30 2.56 9.47
C ASN A 123 -28.41 1.72 8.52
N LYS A 124 -28.61 1.85 7.21
CA LYS A 124 -27.77 1.19 6.20
C LYS A 124 -26.31 1.65 6.32
N THR A 125 -26.10 2.95 6.46
CA THR A 125 -24.77 3.55 6.61
C THR A 125 -24.07 3.05 7.87
N GLN A 126 -24.79 3.02 9.00
CA GLN A 126 -24.24 2.52 10.27
C GLN A 126 -23.86 1.04 10.21
N GLN A 127 -24.72 0.20 9.63
CA GLN A 127 -24.42 -1.24 9.47
C GLN A 127 -23.18 -1.47 8.60
N TYR A 128 -23.04 -0.70 7.50
CA TYR A 128 -21.86 -0.79 6.65
C TYR A 128 -20.59 -0.34 7.38
N LYS A 129 -20.64 0.80 8.05
CA LYS A 129 -19.56 1.36 8.88
C LYS A 129 -19.03 0.33 9.89
N GLU A 130 -19.93 -0.23 10.69
CA GLU A 130 -19.56 -1.22 11.72
C GLU A 130 -18.84 -2.42 11.11
N ARG A 131 -19.35 -2.91 9.99
CA ARG A 131 -18.77 -4.04 9.28
C ARG A 131 -17.40 -3.73 8.70
N LEU A 132 -17.27 -2.58 8.01
CA LEU A 132 -15.98 -2.16 7.42
C LEU A 132 -14.93 -1.92 8.50
N LEU A 133 -15.28 -1.19 9.57
CA LEU A 133 -14.34 -0.91 10.65
C LEU A 133 -13.92 -2.18 11.41
N LYS A 134 -14.85 -3.15 11.58
CA LYS A 134 -14.52 -4.46 12.15
C LYS A 134 -13.49 -5.18 11.29
N GLU A 135 -13.68 -5.20 9.97
CA GLU A 135 -12.75 -5.85 9.05
C GLU A 135 -11.38 -5.15 9.00
N LEU A 136 -11.34 -3.81 8.91
CA LEU A 136 -10.09 -3.06 8.97
C LEU A 136 -9.33 -3.32 10.28
N LYS A 137 -10.01 -3.37 11.42
CA LYS A 137 -9.41 -3.70 12.73
C LYS A 137 -8.88 -5.14 12.75
N ARG A 138 -9.65 -6.09 12.20
CA ARG A 138 -9.22 -7.50 12.10
C ARG A 138 -7.92 -7.60 11.31
N VAL A 139 -7.87 -7.04 10.10
CA VAL A 139 -6.67 -7.06 9.26
C VAL A 139 -5.50 -6.35 9.94
N PHE A 140 -5.74 -5.22 10.59
CA PHE A 140 -4.72 -4.50 11.35
C PHE A 140 -4.12 -5.32 12.50
N LEU A 141 -4.95 -6.08 13.21
CA LEU A 141 -4.50 -6.97 14.27
C LEU A 141 -3.74 -8.19 13.72
N ASP A 142 -4.23 -8.75 12.61
CA ASP A 142 -3.61 -9.90 11.96
C ASP A 142 -2.26 -9.56 11.32
N GLU A 143 -2.05 -8.33 10.88
CA GLU A 143 -0.74 -7.88 10.34
C GLU A 143 0.42 -8.17 11.30
N SER A 144 0.20 -8.02 12.61
CA SER A 144 1.22 -8.30 13.62
C SER A 144 1.52 -9.79 13.80
N ASN A 145 0.56 -10.67 13.47
CA ASN A 145 0.68 -12.12 13.58
C ASN A 145 1.27 -12.78 12.34
N VAL A 146 1.07 -12.16 11.18
CA VAL A 146 1.60 -12.66 9.88
C VAL A 146 3.11 -12.41 9.74
N LEU A 147 3.64 -11.40 10.44
CA LEU A 147 5.05 -11.04 10.39
C LEU A 147 5.88 -11.96 11.29
N LYS A 148 6.30 -13.12 10.78
CA LYS A 148 7.32 -13.95 11.44
C LYS A 148 8.60 -13.11 11.64
N PRO A 149 9.27 -13.18 12.81
CA PRO A 149 10.50 -12.45 13.03
C PRO A 149 11.56 -12.79 11.97
N GLY A 150 12.03 -11.80 11.24
CA GLY A 150 13.15 -11.92 10.28
C GLY A 150 12.78 -12.13 8.82
N GLN A 151 11.56 -12.52 8.46
CA GLN A 151 11.20 -12.87 7.08
C GLN A 151 10.73 -11.71 6.20
N GLU A 152 10.31 -10.57 6.78
CA GLU A 152 9.71 -9.47 6.01
C GLU A 152 10.26 -8.10 6.42
N ASN A 153 11.57 -7.96 6.54
CA ASN A 153 12.20 -6.69 6.83
C ASN A 153 13.12 -6.24 5.69
N TYR A 154 12.54 -6.14 4.50
CA TYR A 154 13.26 -5.80 3.28
C TYR A 154 14.04 -4.47 3.40
N TYR A 155 13.47 -3.48 4.09
CA TYR A 155 14.08 -2.17 4.28
C TYR A 155 14.92 -2.04 5.57
N ASN A 156 15.21 -3.12 6.25
CA ASN A 156 15.99 -3.13 7.50
C ASN A 156 15.42 -2.19 8.57
N VAL A 157 14.10 -2.15 8.72
CA VAL A 157 13.42 -1.27 9.66
C VAL A 157 13.70 -1.71 11.10
N VAL A 158 14.28 -0.82 11.91
CA VAL A 158 14.57 -1.01 13.33
C VAL A 158 13.96 0.15 14.12
N TYR A 159 12.67 0.01 14.45
CA TYR A 159 11.97 1.00 15.25
C TYR A 159 12.29 0.83 16.74
N LYS A 160 12.81 1.88 17.36
CA LYS A 160 13.16 1.94 18.80
C LYS A 160 12.31 2.97 19.56
N GLY A 161 11.37 3.62 18.88
CA GLY A 161 10.51 4.63 19.48
C GLY A 161 9.45 4.04 20.43
N PRO A 162 8.71 4.91 21.14
CA PRO A 162 7.62 4.49 22.00
C PRO A 162 6.48 3.87 21.19
N LYS A 163 5.69 3.04 21.86
CA LYS A 163 4.43 2.51 21.31
C LYS A 163 3.30 3.10 22.13
N GLU A 164 2.40 3.76 21.42
CA GLU A 164 1.23 4.41 21.98
C GLU A 164 -0.01 3.91 21.21
N ASN A 165 -1.18 4.11 21.77
CA ASN A 165 -2.41 3.74 21.09
C ASN A 165 -3.13 5.01 20.66
N TYR A 166 -3.33 5.21 19.35
CA TYR A 166 -4.04 6.40 18.85
C TYR A 166 -5.46 6.53 19.43
N MET A 167 -6.10 5.41 19.81
CA MET A 167 -7.44 5.42 20.40
C MET A 167 -7.48 6.01 21.83
N GLU A 168 -6.34 6.14 22.49
CA GLU A 168 -6.20 6.78 23.80
C GLU A 168 -5.95 8.29 23.72
N LYS A 169 -5.82 8.82 22.49
CA LYS A 169 -5.59 10.24 22.19
C LYS A 169 -6.82 10.84 21.51
N THR A 170 -7.02 12.13 21.67
CA THR A 170 -8.03 12.83 20.89
C THR A 170 -7.60 13.00 19.43
N PRO A 171 -8.52 13.11 18.47
CA PRO A 171 -8.18 13.43 17.07
C PRO A 171 -7.29 14.67 16.91
N LYS A 172 -7.50 15.68 17.77
CA LYS A 172 -6.69 16.91 17.79
C LYS A 172 -5.23 16.60 18.20
N GLN A 173 -5.01 15.80 19.24
CA GLN A 173 -3.67 15.41 19.67
C GLN A 173 -2.94 14.64 18.57
N ILE A 174 -3.63 13.68 17.92
CA ILE A 174 -3.09 12.93 16.78
C ILE A 174 -2.64 13.87 15.65
N LEU A 175 -3.49 14.83 15.27
CA LEU A 175 -3.15 15.78 14.21
C LEU A 175 -2.02 16.74 14.62
N CYS A 176 -1.98 17.17 15.90
CA CYS A 176 -0.91 18.02 16.40
C CYS A 176 0.44 17.30 16.42
N GLU A 177 0.47 16.02 16.76
CA GLU A 177 1.67 15.20 16.66
C GLU A 177 2.10 15.00 15.20
N LEU A 178 1.13 14.73 14.31
CA LEU A 178 1.38 14.56 12.87
C LEU A 178 1.94 15.84 12.23
N LYS A 179 1.50 17.01 12.68
CA LYS A 179 2.03 18.31 12.23
C LYS A 179 3.54 18.44 12.47
N ASN A 180 4.08 17.79 13.49
CA ASN A 180 5.50 17.80 13.81
C ASN A 180 6.32 16.77 13.02
N VAL A 181 5.66 15.93 12.22
CA VAL A 181 6.34 14.98 11.34
C VAL A 181 6.84 15.72 10.10
N GLU A 182 8.16 15.79 9.98
CA GLU A 182 8.79 16.41 8.83
C GLU A 182 8.58 15.53 7.57
N LEU A 183 7.96 16.09 6.55
CA LEU A 183 7.87 15.51 5.21
C LEU A 183 8.25 16.59 4.20
N THR A 184 9.45 16.47 3.61
CA THR A 184 10.03 17.50 2.75
C THR A 184 10.37 16.96 1.36
N THR A 185 10.56 17.88 0.41
CA THR A 185 11.11 17.54 -0.90
C THR A 185 12.61 17.77 -0.93
N LEU A 186 13.30 17.04 -1.81
CA LEU A 186 14.73 17.18 -2.01
C LEU A 186 15.06 18.56 -2.58
N LYS A 187 15.95 19.26 -1.92
CA LYS A 187 16.49 20.58 -2.35
C LYS A 187 17.89 20.44 -2.90
N ARG A 188 18.27 21.39 -3.74
CA ARG A 188 19.62 21.47 -4.29
C ARG A 188 20.70 21.49 -3.22
N SER A 189 20.44 22.13 -2.08
CA SER A 189 21.35 22.19 -0.92
C SER A 189 21.58 20.84 -0.25
N ASP A 190 20.64 19.89 -0.37
CA ASP A 190 20.72 18.60 0.30
C ASP A 190 21.71 17.67 -0.40
N ILE A 191 21.99 17.92 -1.69
CA ILE A 191 22.91 17.10 -2.49
C ILE A 191 24.34 17.65 -2.32
N LYS A 192 25.16 16.94 -1.55
CA LYS A 192 26.57 17.29 -1.33
C LYS A 192 27.46 16.81 -2.48
N HIS A 193 27.25 15.58 -2.92
CA HIS A 193 27.97 14.96 -4.02
C HIS A 193 27.05 14.84 -5.23
N ASP A 194 27.45 15.49 -6.35
CA ASP A 194 26.62 15.58 -7.55
C ASP A 194 26.75 14.34 -8.43
N LEU A 195 26.14 13.25 -7.96
CA LEU A 195 25.98 12.03 -8.77
C LEU A 195 25.09 12.35 -9.99
N TYR A 196 25.49 11.92 -11.15
CA TYR A 196 24.77 12.08 -12.43
C TYR A 196 24.55 13.55 -12.90
N GLY A 197 25.16 14.56 -12.30
CA GLY A 197 24.81 15.95 -12.55
C GLY A 197 23.41 16.35 -12.09
N LEU A 198 22.82 15.56 -11.17
CA LEU A 198 21.43 15.70 -10.69
C LEU A 198 21.20 17.04 -10.00
N ARG A 199 22.19 17.51 -9.22
CA ARG A 199 22.10 18.72 -8.39
C ARG A 199 21.60 19.94 -9.15
N SER A 200 22.03 20.11 -10.41
CA SER A 200 21.66 21.28 -11.26
C SER A 200 20.16 21.27 -11.61
N TYR A 201 19.51 20.10 -11.64
CA TYR A 201 18.10 19.92 -11.99
C TYR A 201 17.15 19.92 -10.79
N ILE A 202 17.65 19.69 -9.57
CA ILE A 202 16.86 19.72 -8.33
C ILE A 202 16.45 21.16 -8.00
N PRO A 203 15.20 21.39 -7.56
CA PRO A 203 14.72 22.69 -7.14
C PRO A 203 15.54 23.27 -5.97
N LYS A 204 15.57 24.62 -5.88
CA LYS A 204 16.22 25.32 -4.75
C LYS A 204 15.33 25.34 -3.50
N ARG A 205 14.01 25.24 -3.66
CA ARG A 205 12.99 25.36 -2.61
C ARG A 205 12.11 24.13 -2.56
N ASP A 206 11.51 23.90 -1.41
CA ASP A 206 10.49 22.87 -1.24
C ASP A 206 9.25 23.11 -2.12
N LEU A 207 8.55 22.02 -2.42
CA LEU A 207 7.25 22.11 -3.10
C LEU A 207 6.25 22.84 -2.20
N PHE A 208 5.58 23.85 -2.75
CA PHE A 208 4.57 24.65 -2.06
C PHE A 208 5.05 25.43 -0.82
N GLU A 209 6.35 25.68 -0.67
CA GLU A 209 6.94 26.39 0.48
C GLU A 209 6.12 27.63 0.91
N ASN A 210 5.57 28.39 -0.05
CA ASN A 210 4.77 29.61 0.20
C ASN A 210 3.34 29.51 -0.31
N ASN A 211 2.86 28.31 -0.67
CA ASN A 211 1.51 28.16 -1.22
C ASN A 211 0.56 27.59 -0.17
N LYS A 212 -0.62 28.18 -0.08
CA LYS A 212 -1.76 27.71 0.71
C LYS A 212 -2.97 27.54 -0.19
N PHE A 213 -3.77 26.53 0.09
CA PHE A 213 -4.99 26.21 -0.63
C PHE A 213 -6.16 26.08 0.35
N ASN A 214 -7.30 26.64 0.01
CA ASN A 214 -8.47 26.52 0.88
C ASN A 214 -8.99 25.08 0.91
N SER A 215 -9.00 24.40 -0.25
CA SER A 215 -9.55 23.06 -0.36
C SER A 215 -8.68 22.16 -1.23
N CYS A 216 -8.42 20.94 -0.77
CA CYS A 216 -7.66 19.95 -1.49
C CYS A 216 -8.41 18.63 -1.56
N ALA A 217 -8.38 17.99 -2.73
CA ALA A 217 -8.91 16.65 -2.94
C ALA A 217 -7.79 15.67 -3.26
N ILE A 218 -7.77 14.54 -2.59
CA ILE A 218 -6.94 13.38 -2.92
C ILE A 218 -7.86 12.32 -3.52
N ILE A 219 -7.50 11.80 -4.69
CA ILE A 219 -8.30 10.81 -5.39
C ILE A 219 -7.60 9.47 -5.34
N SER A 220 -8.15 8.54 -4.58
CA SER A 220 -7.67 7.17 -4.55
C SER A 220 -7.81 6.51 -5.93
N SER A 221 -6.91 5.58 -6.24
CA SER A 221 -7.04 4.73 -7.44
C SER A 221 -8.01 3.56 -7.23
N ALA A 222 -8.64 3.44 -6.07
CA ALA A 222 -9.46 2.29 -5.67
C ALA A 222 -10.62 2.00 -6.63
N GLY A 223 -10.94 0.71 -6.79
CA GLY A 223 -12.06 0.26 -7.61
C GLY A 223 -13.42 0.81 -7.18
N SER A 224 -13.56 1.15 -5.89
CA SER A 224 -14.75 1.79 -5.32
C SER A 224 -15.04 3.20 -5.85
N SER A 225 -14.08 3.83 -6.54
CA SER A 225 -14.31 5.11 -7.25
C SER A 225 -15.32 4.97 -8.39
N THR A 226 -15.51 3.77 -8.91
CA THR A 226 -16.45 3.50 -10.03
C THR A 226 -17.90 3.75 -9.58
N LYS A 227 -18.69 4.42 -10.44
CA LYS A 227 -20.09 4.77 -10.20
C LYS A 227 -20.31 5.73 -9.02
N SER A 228 -19.27 6.45 -8.59
CA SER A 228 -19.39 7.43 -7.50
C SER A 228 -20.08 8.71 -7.92
N SER A 229 -20.03 9.07 -9.21
CA SER A 229 -20.50 10.36 -9.76
C SER A 229 -19.92 11.60 -9.07
N ASN A 230 -18.75 11.46 -8.45
CA ASN A 230 -18.06 12.53 -7.69
C ASN A 230 -17.24 13.48 -8.58
N GLY A 231 -17.18 13.26 -9.89
CA GLY A 231 -16.27 13.97 -10.78
C GLY A 231 -16.41 15.49 -10.73
N LYS A 232 -17.65 16.02 -10.76
CA LYS A 232 -17.90 17.46 -10.66
C LYS A 232 -17.48 18.04 -9.31
N LEU A 233 -17.74 17.33 -8.22
CA LEU A 233 -17.31 17.71 -6.88
C LEU A 233 -15.79 17.79 -6.81
N ILE A 234 -15.10 16.75 -7.27
CA ILE A 234 -13.64 16.68 -7.30
C ILE A 234 -13.03 17.84 -8.11
N ASP A 235 -13.61 18.17 -9.26
CA ASP A 235 -13.10 19.24 -10.11
C ASP A 235 -13.29 20.65 -9.51
N SER A 236 -14.10 20.81 -8.45
CA SER A 236 -14.32 22.10 -7.76
C SER A 236 -13.23 22.48 -6.75
N TYR A 237 -12.38 21.53 -6.33
CA TYR A 237 -11.33 21.80 -5.33
C TYR A 237 -10.21 22.69 -5.89
N ASN A 238 -9.54 23.46 -5.02
CA ASN A 238 -8.41 24.30 -5.43
C ASN A 238 -7.22 23.45 -5.91
N LEU A 239 -6.93 22.33 -5.24
CA LEU A 239 -5.90 21.37 -5.60
C LEU A 239 -6.50 19.97 -5.71
N VAL A 240 -6.18 19.26 -6.78
CA VAL A 240 -6.56 17.84 -6.99
C VAL A 240 -5.31 17.00 -7.16
N LEU A 241 -5.10 16.08 -6.20
CA LEU A 241 -3.98 15.13 -6.17
C LEU A 241 -4.42 13.76 -6.69
N ARG A 242 -3.61 13.18 -7.59
CA ARG A 242 -3.76 11.81 -8.10
C ARG A 242 -2.45 11.05 -8.00
N PHE A 243 -2.52 9.73 -8.20
CA PHE A 243 -1.37 8.84 -8.06
C PHE A 243 -1.00 8.16 -9.37
N ASN A 244 0.30 7.90 -9.52
CA ASN A 244 0.88 7.07 -10.57
C ASN A 244 0.29 7.38 -11.98
N ASN A 245 -0.03 6.34 -12.72
CA ASN A 245 -0.60 6.42 -14.06
C ASN A 245 -2.14 6.37 -14.08
N ALA A 246 -2.81 6.62 -12.93
CA ALA A 246 -4.27 6.62 -12.86
C ALA A 246 -4.89 7.62 -13.87
N PRO A 247 -5.66 7.15 -14.86
CA PRO A 247 -6.23 7.98 -15.92
C PRO A 247 -7.47 8.74 -15.43
N THR A 248 -7.74 9.89 -16.06
CA THR A 248 -9.02 10.58 -15.90
C THR A 248 -9.94 10.35 -17.10
N LYS A 249 -9.32 10.24 -18.29
CA LYS A 249 -10.06 10.06 -19.54
C LYS A 249 -10.87 8.76 -19.53
N GLY A 250 -12.16 8.87 -19.75
CA GLY A 250 -13.11 7.76 -19.70
C GLY A 250 -13.70 7.49 -18.31
N PHE A 251 -13.25 8.23 -17.29
CA PHE A 251 -13.70 8.11 -15.89
C PHE A 251 -14.10 9.45 -15.27
N GLU A 252 -14.27 10.48 -16.10
CA GLU A 252 -14.46 11.86 -15.66
C GLU A 252 -15.70 12.04 -14.77
N ASN A 253 -16.75 11.25 -15.02
CA ASN A 253 -17.97 11.32 -14.21
C ASN A 253 -17.71 10.92 -12.75
N ASP A 254 -16.83 9.96 -12.54
CA ASP A 254 -16.56 9.41 -11.21
C ASP A 254 -15.37 10.07 -10.51
N VAL A 255 -14.28 10.30 -11.25
CA VAL A 255 -13.04 10.78 -10.65
C VAL A 255 -12.64 12.21 -11.07
N GLY A 256 -13.46 12.89 -11.91
CA GLY A 256 -13.15 14.21 -12.44
C GLY A 256 -12.04 14.19 -13.49
N LYS A 257 -11.83 15.32 -14.16
CA LYS A 257 -10.82 15.50 -15.21
C LYS A 257 -9.57 16.26 -14.75
N ARG A 258 -9.72 17.05 -13.69
CA ARG A 258 -8.67 17.96 -13.23
C ARG A 258 -7.57 17.22 -12.47
N THR A 259 -6.32 17.61 -12.71
CA THR A 259 -5.14 17.16 -11.94
C THR A 259 -4.24 18.37 -11.74
N THR A 260 -3.96 18.72 -10.49
CA THR A 260 -3.04 19.83 -10.12
C THR A 260 -1.68 19.27 -9.71
N LEU A 261 -1.69 18.20 -8.93
CA LEU A 261 -0.53 17.50 -8.40
C LEU A 261 -0.67 16.00 -8.69
N ARG A 262 0.42 15.36 -9.04
CA ARG A 262 0.48 13.91 -9.18
C ARG A 262 1.66 13.36 -8.41
N ILE A 263 1.40 12.43 -7.50
CA ILE A 263 2.45 11.66 -6.82
C ILE A 263 2.77 10.42 -7.65
N LEU A 264 4.05 10.23 -7.97
CA LEU A 264 4.57 9.09 -8.71
C LEU A 264 5.52 8.29 -7.83
N ASN A 265 5.32 6.98 -7.75
CA ASN A 265 6.40 6.12 -7.27
C ASN A 265 7.50 6.03 -8.35
N SER A 266 8.71 5.70 -7.93
CA SER A 266 9.88 5.61 -8.81
C SER A 266 9.71 4.63 -9.97
N GLN A 267 8.90 3.57 -9.80
CA GLN A 267 8.61 2.61 -10.87
C GLN A 267 7.96 3.28 -12.08
N VAL A 268 7.01 4.19 -11.84
CA VAL A 268 6.31 4.89 -12.94
C VAL A 268 7.27 5.78 -13.74
N MET A 269 8.29 6.30 -13.08
CA MET A 269 9.31 7.12 -13.75
C MET A 269 10.39 6.31 -14.45
N SER A 270 10.72 5.11 -13.94
CA SER A 270 11.87 4.33 -14.40
C SER A 270 11.51 3.24 -15.40
N LYS A 271 10.30 2.68 -15.34
CA LYS A 271 9.89 1.57 -16.22
C LYS A 271 9.29 2.08 -17.52
N ASP A 272 9.73 1.52 -18.65
CA ASP A 272 9.31 1.92 -20.00
C ASP A 272 7.81 1.73 -20.27
N GLU A 273 7.19 0.76 -19.61
CA GLU A 273 5.75 0.46 -19.74
C GLU A 273 4.85 1.67 -19.44
N PHE A 274 5.27 2.55 -18.52
CA PHE A 274 4.53 3.76 -18.15
C PHE A 274 4.73 4.93 -19.11
N LYS A 275 5.72 4.85 -20.01
CA LYS A 275 6.02 5.87 -21.02
C LYS A 275 6.12 7.27 -20.42
N PHE A 276 6.77 7.42 -19.25
CA PHE A 276 6.81 8.65 -18.48
C PHE A 276 7.22 9.87 -19.32
N LEU A 277 8.29 9.76 -20.10
CA LEU A 277 8.80 10.84 -20.94
C LEU A 277 7.87 11.23 -22.10
N ASN A 278 7.03 10.32 -22.56
CA ASN A 278 6.23 10.49 -23.77
C ASN A 278 4.75 10.74 -23.50
N SER A 279 4.23 10.33 -22.33
CA SER A 279 2.80 10.45 -22.01
C SER A 279 2.39 11.89 -21.72
N LYS A 280 1.30 12.34 -22.37
CA LYS A 280 0.66 13.64 -22.09
C LYS A 280 0.10 13.75 -20.66
N MET A 281 -0.14 12.61 -19.99
CA MET A 281 -0.66 12.54 -18.62
C MET A 281 0.25 13.26 -17.61
N PHE A 282 1.56 13.28 -17.87
CA PHE A 282 2.57 13.88 -16.98
C PHE A 282 2.97 15.30 -17.40
N ARG A 283 2.18 15.96 -18.29
CA ARG A 283 2.47 17.31 -18.77
C ARG A 283 1.60 18.36 -18.10
N ASN A 284 2.14 19.57 -17.94
CA ASN A 284 1.43 20.74 -17.45
C ASN A 284 0.78 20.56 -16.05
N ILE A 285 1.34 19.67 -15.25
CA ILE A 285 0.95 19.39 -13.86
C ILE A 285 2.17 19.48 -12.96
N THR A 286 1.97 19.62 -11.67
CA THR A 286 3.04 19.43 -10.69
C THR A 286 3.23 17.94 -10.44
N ILE A 287 4.49 17.49 -10.45
CA ILE A 287 4.85 16.09 -10.17
C ILE A 287 5.65 16.04 -8.87
N LEU A 288 5.30 15.12 -8.01
CA LEU A 288 6.03 14.77 -6.79
C LEU A 288 6.40 13.29 -6.87
N ALA A 289 7.66 13.01 -7.18
CA ALA A 289 8.18 11.64 -7.23
C ALA A 289 8.66 11.18 -5.86
N TRP A 290 8.58 9.90 -5.58
CA TRP A 290 9.19 9.30 -4.41
C TRP A 290 9.73 7.90 -4.72
N ASP A 291 10.77 7.53 -4.00
CA ASP A 291 11.39 6.22 -4.05
C ASP A 291 11.68 5.76 -2.62
N PRO A 292 11.40 4.51 -2.24
CA PRO A 292 11.78 4.00 -0.94
C PRO A 292 13.30 3.83 -0.83
N THR A 293 13.78 3.78 0.41
CA THR A 293 15.18 3.48 0.73
C THR A 293 15.24 2.61 1.97
N ASN A 294 16.37 2.03 2.27
CA ASN A 294 16.57 1.37 3.56
C ASN A 294 16.32 2.37 4.71
N TYR A 295 15.72 1.90 5.79
CA TYR A 295 15.29 2.70 6.94
C TYR A 295 16.41 3.57 7.54
N THR A 296 17.63 3.03 7.59
CA THR A 296 18.81 3.71 8.14
C THR A 296 19.73 4.31 7.08
N ALA A 297 19.39 4.22 5.78
CA ALA A 297 20.23 4.71 4.71
C ALA A 297 20.42 6.23 4.79
N SER A 298 21.62 6.68 4.47
CA SER A 298 21.90 8.10 4.24
C SER A 298 21.28 8.57 2.91
N LEU A 299 21.23 9.87 2.71
CA LEU A 299 20.80 10.43 1.43
C LEU A 299 21.75 10.02 0.30
N GLU A 300 23.04 9.99 0.60
CA GLU A 300 24.11 9.61 -0.33
C GLU A 300 23.98 8.13 -0.73
N ASP A 301 23.69 7.22 0.21
CA ASP A 301 23.47 5.82 -0.07
C ASP A 301 22.25 5.63 -1.00
N TRP A 302 21.17 6.34 -0.76
CA TRP A 302 20.00 6.28 -1.62
C TRP A 302 20.28 6.86 -3.01
N LEU A 303 21.01 7.97 -3.12
CA LEU A 303 21.39 8.55 -4.42
C LEU A 303 22.25 7.59 -5.24
N ALA A 304 23.11 6.80 -4.58
CA ALA A 304 23.93 5.80 -5.24
C ALA A 304 23.14 4.52 -5.61
N HIS A 305 22.19 4.13 -4.77
CA HIS A 305 21.44 2.86 -4.89
C HIS A 305 19.94 3.07 -4.66
N PRO A 306 19.24 3.82 -5.55
CA PRO A 306 17.78 3.93 -5.46
C PRO A 306 17.16 2.57 -5.74
N GLU A 307 15.97 2.30 -5.19
CA GLU A 307 15.28 1.05 -5.46
C GLU A 307 14.89 0.94 -6.94
N PHE A 308 14.37 2.03 -7.51
CA PHE A 308 14.18 2.17 -8.95
C PHE A 308 14.85 3.44 -9.42
N ASN A 309 15.83 3.32 -10.32
CA ASN A 309 16.62 4.45 -10.78
C ASN A 309 15.78 5.45 -11.61
N LEU A 310 15.15 6.40 -10.92
CA LEU A 310 14.34 7.45 -11.53
C LEU A 310 15.17 8.62 -12.08
N PHE A 311 16.46 8.72 -11.73
CA PHE A 311 17.26 9.91 -12.01
C PHE A 311 17.50 10.18 -13.50
N PRO A 312 17.80 9.18 -14.37
CA PRO A 312 17.94 9.44 -15.79
C PRO A 312 16.69 10.08 -16.39
N ASN A 313 15.51 9.52 -16.12
CA ASN A 313 14.26 10.04 -16.64
C ASN A 313 13.84 11.37 -15.99
N TYR A 314 14.21 11.60 -14.73
CA TYR A 314 14.04 12.90 -14.07
C TYR A 314 14.86 13.99 -14.78
N ILE A 315 16.14 13.73 -15.03
CA ILE A 315 17.06 14.68 -15.72
C ILE A 315 16.57 14.93 -17.13
N GLU A 316 16.23 13.89 -17.88
CA GLU A 316 15.74 14.00 -19.26
C GLU A 316 14.44 14.81 -19.32
N TYR A 317 13.50 14.54 -18.38
CA TYR A 317 12.27 15.31 -18.29
C TYR A 317 12.55 16.80 -18.00
N ARG A 318 13.50 17.10 -17.11
CA ARG A 318 13.91 18.48 -16.79
C ARG A 318 14.61 19.18 -17.97
N LYS A 319 15.39 18.46 -18.78
CA LYS A 319 15.99 18.98 -20.00
C LYS A 319 14.92 19.34 -21.04
N ASN A 320 13.98 18.42 -21.27
CA ASN A 320 12.92 18.60 -22.27
C ASN A 320 11.87 19.64 -21.83
N PHE A 321 11.66 19.80 -20.52
CA PHE A 321 10.67 20.71 -19.91
C PHE A 321 11.27 21.54 -18.78
N PRO A 322 12.13 22.54 -19.07
CA PRO A 322 12.85 23.31 -18.03
C PRO A 322 11.92 24.03 -17.04
N ARG A 323 10.70 24.40 -17.47
CA ARG A 323 9.70 25.08 -16.63
C ARG A 323 8.78 24.13 -15.88
N ALA A 324 8.91 22.81 -16.06
CA ALA A 324 8.07 21.84 -15.39
C ALA A 324 8.32 21.85 -13.88
N LYS A 325 7.22 21.74 -13.11
CA LYS A 325 7.25 21.62 -11.66
C LYS A 325 7.36 20.15 -11.29
N ILE A 326 8.56 19.63 -11.16
CA ILE A 326 8.83 18.27 -10.75
C ILE A 326 9.79 18.26 -9.56
N TYR A 327 9.40 17.54 -8.52
CA TYR A 327 10.06 17.44 -7.22
C TYR A 327 10.24 15.98 -6.84
N ILE A 328 11.17 15.70 -5.94
CA ILE A 328 11.36 14.36 -5.37
C ILE A 328 11.21 14.49 -3.86
N VAL A 329 10.43 13.60 -3.23
CA VAL A 329 10.32 13.52 -1.77
C VAL A 329 11.69 13.12 -1.22
N ASN A 330 12.13 13.76 -0.14
CA ASN A 330 13.31 13.31 0.57
C ASN A 330 13.02 11.93 1.21
N PRO A 331 13.67 10.85 0.76
CA PRO A 331 13.27 9.48 1.14
C PRO A 331 13.40 9.21 2.64
N ARG A 332 14.30 9.92 3.34
CA ARG A 332 14.45 9.81 4.79
C ARG A 332 13.21 10.30 5.54
N THR A 333 12.49 11.28 4.99
CA THR A 333 11.30 11.83 5.64
C THR A 333 10.07 10.92 5.48
N ILE A 334 10.08 10.01 4.53
CA ILE A 334 9.05 8.98 4.37
C ILE A 334 9.03 8.04 5.59
N TRP A 335 10.21 7.65 6.08
CA TRP A 335 10.31 6.80 7.27
C TRP A 335 9.89 7.52 8.55
N LYS A 336 10.01 8.85 8.65
CA LYS A 336 9.44 9.62 9.76
C LYS A 336 7.91 9.51 9.80
N VAL A 337 7.26 9.44 8.63
CA VAL A 337 5.81 9.20 8.54
C VAL A 337 5.46 7.77 8.99
N TRP A 338 6.28 6.77 8.63
CA TRP A 338 6.10 5.40 9.10
C TRP A 338 6.33 5.27 10.62
N ASP A 339 7.36 5.93 11.15
CA ASP A 339 7.65 5.97 12.59
C ASP A 339 6.46 6.54 13.38
N TYR A 340 5.83 7.59 12.83
CA TYR A 340 4.63 8.17 13.40
C TYR A 340 3.46 7.16 13.43
N LEU A 341 3.23 6.43 12.35
CA LEU A 341 2.21 5.38 12.30
C LEU A 341 2.50 4.27 13.31
N GLN A 342 3.76 3.79 13.36
CA GLN A 342 4.17 2.74 14.30
C GLN A 342 4.08 3.19 15.74
N ARG A 343 4.44 4.44 16.04
CA ARG A 343 4.30 5.03 17.37
C ARG A 343 2.86 4.98 17.86
N ASN A 344 1.91 5.32 16.99
CA ASN A 344 0.50 5.41 17.31
C ASN A 344 -0.27 4.08 17.10
N ALA A 345 0.41 3.00 16.75
CA ALA A 345 -0.18 1.69 16.59
C ALA A 345 0.10 0.80 17.81
N PRO A 346 -0.93 0.17 18.43
CA PRO A 346 -0.73 -0.75 19.54
C PRO A 346 0.08 -1.99 19.15
N ASN A 347 0.03 -2.37 17.88
CA ASN A 347 0.69 -3.55 17.33
C ASN A 347 1.83 -3.17 16.39
N ARG A 348 2.65 -4.17 16.04
CA ARG A 348 3.70 -4.01 15.05
C ARG A 348 3.07 -3.85 13.66
N LEU A 349 3.47 -2.81 12.94
CA LEU A 349 3.09 -2.59 11.56
C LEU A 349 4.01 -3.34 10.59
N ARG A 350 3.53 -3.52 9.35
CA ARG A 350 4.36 -3.94 8.23
C ARG A 350 5.55 -3.00 8.07
N ARG A 351 6.74 -3.58 7.88
CA ARG A 351 8.01 -2.85 7.78
C ARG A 351 8.26 -2.36 6.34
N ASN A 352 7.20 -1.86 5.72
CA ASN A 352 7.22 -1.27 4.39
C ASN A 352 6.83 0.21 4.48
N PRO A 353 7.30 1.05 3.57
CA PRO A 353 6.98 2.48 3.61
C PRO A 353 5.46 2.71 3.59
N PRO A 354 4.99 3.88 4.08
CA PRO A 354 3.60 4.26 3.96
C PRO A 354 3.13 4.29 2.50
N SER A 355 1.83 4.13 2.27
CA SER A 355 1.28 4.25 0.93
C SER A 355 1.46 5.66 0.36
N SER A 356 1.56 5.77 -0.97
CA SER A 356 1.54 7.08 -1.65
C SER A 356 0.34 7.92 -1.21
N GLY A 357 -0.79 7.26 -0.90
CA GLY A 357 -2.00 7.90 -0.38
C GLY A 357 -1.76 8.61 0.93
N PHE A 358 -1.20 7.92 1.91
CA PHE A 358 -0.93 8.50 3.22
C PHE A 358 0.17 9.56 3.18
N VAL A 359 1.23 9.33 2.39
CA VAL A 359 2.27 10.35 2.13
C VAL A 359 1.65 11.60 1.53
N GLY A 360 0.75 11.45 0.55
CA GLY A 360 0.02 12.56 -0.06
C GLY A 360 -0.87 13.31 0.93
N LEU A 361 -1.56 12.59 1.84
CA LEU A 361 -2.37 13.19 2.90
C LEU A 361 -1.50 14.05 3.82
N VAL A 362 -0.44 13.49 4.40
CA VAL A 362 0.45 14.22 5.32
C VAL A 362 1.04 15.46 4.64
N PHE A 363 1.47 15.32 3.37
CA PHE A 363 2.00 16.43 2.60
C PHE A 363 0.96 17.55 2.43
N LEU A 364 -0.28 17.23 2.03
CA LEU A 364 -1.30 18.25 1.78
C LEU A 364 -1.85 18.90 3.05
N LEU A 365 -1.87 18.19 4.19
CA LEU A 365 -2.30 18.78 5.47
C LEU A 365 -1.46 20.00 5.88
N SER A 366 -0.20 20.10 5.44
CA SER A 366 0.68 21.25 5.66
C SER A 366 0.32 22.46 4.77
N HIS A 367 -0.42 22.26 3.69
CA HIS A 367 -0.64 23.26 2.63
C HIS A 367 -2.10 23.61 2.39
N CYS A 368 -3.05 22.85 2.95
CA CYS A 368 -4.47 23.02 2.72
C CYS A 368 -5.21 23.34 4.00
N ASP A 369 -6.34 24.08 3.90
CA ASP A 369 -7.21 24.33 5.05
C ASP A 369 -7.95 23.06 5.47
N PHE A 370 -8.32 22.24 4.50
CA PHE A 370 -8.81 20.87 4.70
C PHE A 370 -8.47 20.00 3.47
N VAL A 371 -8.42 18.71 3.72
CA VAL A 371 -8.18 17.70 2.69
C VAL A 371 -9.34 16.70 2.70
N ASP A 372 -9.99 16.55 1.56
CA ASP A 372 -10.96 15.48 1.31
C ASP A 372 -10.30 14.36 0.54
N PHE A 373 -10.30 13.15 1.12
CA PHE A 373 -9.67 12.00 0.52
C PHE A 373 -10.74 11.02 0.04
N PHE A 374 -10.94 10.99 -1.27
CA PHE A 374 -11.96 10.18 -1.94
C PHE A 374 -11.54 8.72 -2.02
N GLU A 375 -12.42 7.82 -1.59
CA GLU A 375 -12.31 6.35 -1.62
C GLU A 375 -11.04 5.79 -0.97
N TYR A 376 -10.48 6.52 -0.02
CA TYR A 376 -9.38 6.00 0.81
C TYR A 376 -9.91 5.06 1.89
N VAL A 377 -10.88 5.51 2.66
CA VAL A 377 -11.77 4.65 3.44
C VAL A 377 -12.88 4.24 2.48
N PRO A 378 -13.01 2.95 2.16
CA PRO A 378 -13.94 2.51 1.13
C PRO A 378 -15.40 2.83 1.47
N SER A 379 -16.13 3.36 0.50
CA SER A 379 -17.59 3.54 0.60
C SER A 379 -18.34 2.22 0.33
N VAL A 380 -19.66 2.29 0.37
CA VAL A 380 -20.55 1.17 -0.01
C VAL A 380 -20.34 0.65 -1.44
N ARG A 381 -19.54 1.33 -2.26
CA ARG A 381 -19.14 0.89 -3.61
C ARG A 381 -17.89 0.02 -3.63
N ILE A 382 -17.44 -0.47 -2.46
CA ILE A 382 -16.27 -1.35 -2.39
C ILE A 382 -16.41 -2.53 -3.34
N THR A 383 -15.36 -2.82 -4.09
CA THR A 383 -15.29 -3.93 -5.05
C THR A 383 -14.02 -4.75 -4.83
N LYS A 384 -13.92 -5.89 -5.51
CA LYS A 384 -12.67 -6.68 -5.57
C LYS A 384 -11.59 -6.00 -6.40
N ARG A 385 -11.94 -5.03 -7.27
CA ARG A 385 -11.00 -4.36 -8.14
C ARG A 385 -9.98 -3.55 -7.34
N CYS A 386 -8.72 -3.72 -7.69
CA CYS A 386 -7.63 -2.93 -7.13
C CYS A 386 -7.76 -1.47 -7.55
N HIS A 387 -7.89 -1.23 -8.85
CA HIS A 387 -7.98 0.09 -9.43
C HIS A 387 -9.24 0.25 -10.28
N TYR A 388 -9.79 1.48 -10.33
CA TYR A 388 -11.00 1.75 -11.11
C TYR A 388 -10.81 1.58 -12.63
N TYR A 389 -9.57 1.64 -13.11
CA TYR A 389 -9.20 1.59 -14.52
C TYR A 389 -8.60 0.24 -14.97
N GLU A 390 -8.38 -0.69 -14.05
CA GLU A 390 -7.85 -2.02 -14.35
C GLU A 390 -8.90 -3.09 -14.11
N PRO A 391 -8.98 -4.12 -14.96
CA PRO A 391 -9.94 -5.20 -14.79
C PRO A 391 -9.55 -6.20 -13.69
N GLU A 392 -8.34 -6.09 -13.15
CA GLU A 392 -7.80 -7.05 -12.19
C GLU A 392 -8.51 -6.96 -10.84
N ASP A 393 -8.98 -8.12 -10.38
CA ASP A 393 -9.59 -8.28 -9.06
C ASP A 393 -8.52 -8.70 -8.04
N ASN A 394 -8.25 -7.82 -7.06
CA ASN A 394 -7.33 -8.10 -5.96
C ASN A 394 -7.83 -7.43 -4.67
N ALA A 395 -8.52 -8.17 -3.84
CA ALA A 395 -9.05 -7.66 -2.56
C ALA A 395 -7.94 -7.13 -1.60
N SER A 396 -6.70 -7.58 -1.78
CA SER A 396 -5.56 -7.14 -1.00
C SER A 396 -5.25 -5.64 -1.16
N CYS A 397 -5.63 -5.04 -2.29
CA CYS A 397 -5.45 -3.62 -2.54
C CYS A 397 -6.30 -2.74 -1.61
N THR A 398 -7.42 -3.26 -1.11
CA THR A 398 -8.32 -2.53 -0.21
C THR A 398 -7.85 -2.55 1.24
N PHE A 399 -7.37 -3.71 1.69
CA PHE A 399 -7.02 -3.94 3.10
C PHE A 399 -5.50 -3.91 3.37
N GLY A 400 -4.70 -4.05 2.33
CA GLY A 400 -3.24 -3.98 2.38
C GLY A 400 -2.58 -5.34 2.50
N VAL A 401 -1.55 -5.55 1.67
CA VAL A 401 -0.58 -6.66 1.81
C VAL A 401 0.86 -6.13 1.81
N TRP A 402 1.08 -4.96 1.23
CA TRP A 402 2.41 -4.35 1.15
C TRP A 402 2.56 -3.21 2.15
N HIS A 403 1.78 -2.14 2.02
CA HIS A 403 1.79 -1.00 2.93
C HIS A 403 0.99 -1.30 4.22
N PRO A 404 1.22 -0.59 5.34
CA PRO A 404 0.39 -0.69 6.55
C PRO A 404 -0.99 -0.03 6.36
N LEU A 405 -1.69 -0.41 5.29
CA LEU A 405 -2.84 0.30 4.73
C LEU A 405 -4.05 0.31 5.68
N SER A 406 -4.28 -0.78 6.43
CA SER A 406 -5.37 -0.82 7.41
C SER A 406 -5.13 0.14 8.57
N ALA A 407 -3.90 0.26 9.05
CA ALA A 407 -3.53 1.24 10.08
C ALA A 407 -3.69 2.67 9.57
N GLU A 408 -3.23 2.95 8.36
CA GLU A 408 -3.37 4.26 7.72
C GLU A 408 -4.84 4.67 7.57
N LYS A 409 -5.71 3.76 7.11
CA LYS A 409 -7.15 4.01 6.93
C LYS A 409 -7.87 4.21 8.26
N LEU A 410 -7.57 3.38 9.27
CA LEU A 410 -8.14 3.52 10.61
C LEU A 410 -7.75 4.85 11.25
N LEU A 411 -6.48 5.25 11.16
CA LEU A 411 -6.01 6.53 11.67
C LEU A 411 -6.67 7.71 10.93
N THR A 412 -6.74 7.64 9.61
CA THR A 412 -7.37 8.68 8.79
C THR A 412 -8.86 8.82 9.12
N TYR A 413 -9.56 7.70 9.30
CA TYR A 413 -10.95 7.73 9.74
C TYR A 413 -11.10 8.28 11.16
N TYR A 414 -10.18 7.97 12.07
CA TYR A 414 -10.20 8.47 13.45
C TYR A 414 -10.11 9.99 13.54
N VAL A 415 -9.36 10.63 12.64
CA VAL A 415 -9.20 12.10 12.60
C VAL A 415 -10.18 12.77 11.63
N ASN A 416 -11.11 12.02 11.04
CA ASN A 416 -12.10 12.52 10.11
C ASN A 416 -13.15 13.41 10.79
N VAL A 417 -13.53 14.49 10.11
CA VAL A 417 -14.60 15.41 10.54
C VAL A 417 -15.81 15.43 9.61
N ALA A 418 -15.79 14.66 8.51
CA ALA A 418 -16.96 14.49 7.64
C ALA A 418 -18.01 13.60 8.31
N SER A 419 -19.26 13.73 7.88
CA SER A 419 -20.34 12.86 8.34
C SER A 419 -20.16 11.39 7.87
N ASP A 420 -20.79 10.45 8.58
CA ASP A 420 -20.78 9.06 8.16
C ASP A 420 -21.40 8.88 6.75
N SER A 421 -22.39 9.68 6.40
CA SER A 421 -22.97 9.69 5.05
C SER A 421 -21.95 10.13 4.00
N ASP A 422 -21.15 11.17 4.29
CA ASP A 422 -20.09 11.61 3.38
C ASP A 422 -19.03 10.51 3.19
N VAL A 423 -18.62 9.84 4.28
CA VAL A 423 -17.61 8.80 4.23
C VAL A 423 -18.13 7.56 3.51
N PHE A 424 -19.29 7.04 3.90
CA PHE A 424 -19.71 5.70 3.49
C PHE A 424 -20.69 5.70 2.31
N GLN A 425 -21.43 6.79 2.06
CA GLN A 425 -22.30 6.89 0.89
C GLN A 425 -21.64 7.73 -0.22
N THR A 426 -21.15 8.95 0.08
CA THR A 426 -20.48 9.80 -0.91
C THR A 426 -19.06 9.30 -1.22
N GLY A 427 -18.31 8.84 -0.22
CA GLY A 427 -17.01 8.20 -0.36
C GLY A 427 -15.83 9.14 -0.15
N PHE A 428 -15.88 10.09 0.79
CA PHE A 428 -14.70 10.86 1.19
C PHE A 428 -14.60 11.06 2.70
N VAL A 429 -13.38 11.04 3.21
CA VAL A 429 -13.04 11.48 4.56
C VAL A 429 -12.50 12.90 4.49
N ARG A 430 -12.84 13.75 5.44
CA ARG A 430 -12.33 15.13 5.57
C ARG A 430 -11.40 15.25 6.75
N VAL A 431 -10.18 15.70 6.51
CA VAL A 431 -9.18 15.96 7.55
C VAL A 431 -8.84 17.46 7.57
N PRO A 432 -8.93 18.13 8.73
CA PRO A 432 -8.52 19.53 8.88
C PRO A 432 -7.01 19.69 8.62
N GLY A 433 -6.64 20.74 7.88
CA GLY A 433 -5.26 21.08 7.65
C GLY A 433 -4.56 21.62 8.91
N PHE A 434 -3.24 21.48 8.95
CA PHE A 434 -2.44 21.87 10.12
C PHE A 434 -2.50 23.36 10.46
N ASN A 435 -2.83 24.23 9.50
CA ASN A 435 -3.03 25.65 9.71
C ASN A 435 -4.34 25.98 10.46
N LYS A 436 -5.30 25.05 10.52
CA LYS A 436 -6.55 25.19 11.29
C LYS A 436 -6.46 24.62 12.70
N LEU A 437 -5.33 24.03 13.06
CA LEU A 437 -5.13 23.41 14.36
C LEU A 437 -4.49 24.41 15.35
N GLN A 438 -5.10 24.51 16.49
CA GLN A 438 -4.52 25.17 17.68
C GLN A 438 -3.84 24.06 18.51
N CYS A 439 -2.58 23.82 18.27
CA CYS A 439 -1.74 22.91 19.05
C CYS A 439 -1.09 23.74 20.20
#